data_e9c21ecef240778bd792d460afcdd2ee
#
_entry.id   e9c21ecef240778bd792d460afcdd2ee
#
_cell.length_a   1.000
_cell.length_b   1.000
_cell.length_c   1.000
_cell.angle_alpha   90.00
_cell.angle_beta   90.00
_cell.angle_gamma   90.00
#
_symmetry.space_group_name_H-M   'P 1'
#
loop_
_entity.id
_entity.type
_entity.pdbx_description
1 polymer ?
#
loop_
_entity_poly.entity_id
_entity_poly.type
_entity_poly.pdbx_seq_one_letter_code
_entity_poly.pdbx_strand_id
1 'polypeptide(L)'
;MPRPLLLLALVPVVLLACWLAHGALSRWRGERAARTYELTTDPRPMVLRLVGAACCGMCATGLAVAAVLGGHPGARGGARQVGVEAAADARAVRAAPPAERPAPSTVLLPSPVPPPAAPSPSAVRFESVAHPAEGELLQAALPGADGRPRAVRVWLPPHYADDPSARLPVLVLHAAGPGRTADAELPDVFDGLASAIKLGRAHPFIAVAPAAPTGTEHPCDLVAAAPQAVADDTAIRTAVATAFRTLPPGPQGWVTLGVDGGAPCAVAAGLTRPDLYGAAAAVSGRYDAAALAQTAADAPSGPAPRLLLAAAKTDADGLASAHKLADALRGGKGQAARAVVKVSDVVQDYTPERARLRLVRAAAQFLMDTLVHPAG
;
A
#
# COMPACT_ATOMS: atom_id res chain seq x y z
N MET A 1 -17.79 55.47 13.03
CA MET A 1 -16.45 54.94 12.67
C MET A 1 -16.37 54.84 11.15
N PRO A 2 -15.29 55.29 10.50
CA PRO A 2 -15.20 55.24 9.04
C PRO A 2 -15.13 53.75 8.57
N ARG A 3 -15.99 53.40 7.61
CA ARG A 3 -16.09 52.07 6.98
C ARG A 3 -14.75 51.35 6.66
N PRO A 4 -13.70 52.07 6.21
CA PRO A 4 -12.43 51.43 5.90
C PRO A 4 -11.73 50.80 7.14
N LEU A 5 -11.92 51.36 8.33
CA LEU A 5 -11.34 50.84 9.57
C LEU A 5 -12.01 49.52 10.02
N LEU A 6 -13.32 49.36 9.81
CA LEU A 6 -14.04 48.13 10.10
C LEU A 6 -13.63 46.99 9.14
N LEU A 7 -13.43 47.30 7.85
CA LEU A 7 -12.95 46.34 6.87
C LEU A 7 -11.50 45.90 7.15
N LEU A 8 -10.66 46.83 7.61
CA LEU A 8 -9.28 46.57 7.95
C LEU A 8 -9.16 45.64 9.20
N ALA A 9 -10.09 45.75 10.14
CA ALA A 9 -10.16 44.86 11.32
C ALA A 9 -10.77 43.48 10.99
N LEU A 10 -11.65 43.38 9.98
CA LEU A 10 -12.32 42.15 9.59
C LEU A 10 -11.34 41.13 8.97
N VAL A 11 -10.41 41.60 8.14
CA VAL A 11 -9.46 40.75 7.40
C VAL A 11 -8.62 39.87 8.36
N PRO A 12 -7.91 40.41 9.38
CA PRO A 12 -7.11 39.58 10.27
C PRO A 12 -7.97 38.61 11.11
N VAL A 13 -9.19 38.98 11.47
CA VAL A 13 -10.11 38.07 12.22
C VAL A 13 -10.54 36.89 11.34
N VAL A 14 -10.86 37.13 10.08
CA VAL A 14 -11.22 36.06 9.13
C VAL A 14 -10.01 35.17 8.85
N LEU A 15 -8.84 35.72 8.64
CA LEU A 15 -7.62 34.94 8.43
C LEU A 15 -7.28 34.07 9.64
N LEU A 16 -7.42 34.58 10.86
CA LEU A 16 -7.21 33.85 12.11
C LEU A 16 -8.25 32.72 12.26
N ALA A 17 -9.52 33.01 11.97
CA ALA A 17 -10.57 31.99 12.02
C ALA A 17 -10.33 30.85 11.00
N CYS A 18 -9.93 31.19 9.76
CA CYS A 18 -9.58 30.20 8.74
C CYS A 18 -8.36 29.37 9.13
N TRP A 19 -7.33 29.99 9.71
CA TRP A 19 -6.14 29.30 10.18
C TRP A 19 -6.45 28.32 11.34
N LEU A 20 -7.25 28.76 12.31
CA LEU A 20 -7.70 27.92 13.41
C LEU A 20 -8.60 26.77 12.93
N ALA A 21 -9.53 27.03 12.02
CA ALA A 21 -10.40 26.01 11.44
C ALA A 21 -9.59 24.98 10.61
N HIS A 22 -8.63 25.44 9.82
CA HIS A 22 -7.74 24.55 9.06
C HIS A 22 -6.90 23.68 10.02
N GLY A 23 -6.33 24.24 11.07
CA GLY A 23 -5.60 23.50 12.09
C GLY A 23 -6.46 22.52 12.90
N ALA A 24 -7.73 22.84 13.12
CA ALA A 24 -8.68 21.91 13.74
C ALA A 24 -9.06 20.77 12.80
N LEU A 25 -9.28 21.06 11.51
CA LEU A 25 -9.63 20.07 10.49
C LEU A 25 -8.48 19.09 10.19
N SER A 26 -7.25 19.59 10.13
CA SER A 26 -6.06 18.74 9.92
C SER A 26 -5.82 17.83 11.11
N ARG A 27 -6.01 18.32 12.34
CA ARG A 27 -5.98 17.48 13.55
C ARG A 27 -7.13 16.48 13.63
N TRP A 28 -8.34 16.90 13.28
CA TRP A 28 -9.48 15.99 13.26
C TRP A 28 -9.29 14.85 12.24
N ARG A 29 -8.71 15.13 11.09
CA ARG A 29 -8.30 14.08 10.13
C ARG A 29 -7.22 13.17 10.71
N GLY A 30 -6.23 13.74 11.40
CA GLY A 30 -5.20 12.98 12.13
C GLY A 30 -5.79 12.17 13.29
N GLU A 31 -6.73 12.73 14.05
CA GLU A 31 -7.40 12.04 15.16
C GLU A 31 -8.41 10.97 14.69
N ARG A 32 -9.07 11.16 13.55
CA ARG A 32 -9.81 10.06 12.92
C ARG A 32 -8.87 8.92 12.53
N ALA A 33 -7.71 9.21 11.98
CA ALA A 33 -6.68 8.22 11.75
C ALA A 33 -6.16 7.63 13.07
N ALA A 34 -6.04 8.41 14.16
CA ALA A 34 -5.56 7.97 15.47
C ALA A 34 -6.61 7.20 16.29
N ARG A 35 -7.89 7.58 16.26
CA ARG A 35 -8.98 6.78 16.86
C ARG A 35 -9.08 5.40 16.26
N THR A 36 -8.67 5.28 15.02
CA THR A 36 -8.47 4.03 14.37
C THR A 36 -7.34 3.21 15.02
N TYR A 37 -6.47 3.81 15.81
CA TYR A 37 -5.29 3.17 16.40
C TYR A 37 -5.38 2.99 17.93
N GLU A 38 -6.58 3.10 18.54
CA GLU A 38 -6.82 2.92 20.00
C GLU A 38 -5.93 3.81 20.89
N LEU A 39 -5.43 4.93 20.36
CA LEU A 39 -4.70 5.91 21.17
C LEU A 39 -5.69 6.72 21.96
N THR A 40 -5.46 6.83 23.28
CA THR A 40 -6.16 7.81 24.12
C THR A 40 -5.80 9.20 23.63
N THR A 41 -6.66 9.78 22.80
CA THR A 41 -6.49 11.16 22.34
C THR A 41 -6.93 12.10 23.44
N ASP A 42 -6.08 13.04 23.83
CA ASP A 42 -6.48 14.17 24.66
C ASP A 42 -7.27 15.17 23.79
N PRO A 43 -8.61 15.27 23.95
CA PRO A 43 -9.44 16.13 23.11
C PRO A 43 -9.28 17.63 23.45
N ARG A 44 -8.61 17.99 24.56
CA ARG A 44 -8.50 19.37 25.07
C ARG A 44 -7.95 20.36 24.03
N PRO A 45 -6.82 20.07 23.31
CA PRO A 45 -6.30 21.04 22.35
C PRO A 45 -7.18 21.20 21.11
N MET A 46 -8.00 20.21 20.75
CA MET A 46 -8.95 20.30 19.66
C MET A 46 -10.16 21.16 20.04
N VAL A 47 -10.72 20.92 21.25
CA VAL A 47 -11.85 21.68 21.77
C VAL A 47 -11.49 23.16 21.91
N LEU A 48 -10.30 23.49 22.44
CA LEU A 48 -9.81 24.85 22.55
C LEU A 48 -9.73 25.56 21.18
N ARG A 49 -9.27 24.88 20.13
CA ARG A 49 -9.20 25.46 18.78
C ARG A 49 -10.58 25.63 18.13
N LEU A 50 -11.49 24.69 18.34
CA LEU A 50 -12.87 24.81 17.87
C LEU A 50 -13.62 25.95 18.57
N VAL A 51 -13.46 26.11 19.89
CA VAL A 51 -14.02 27.22 20.65
C VAL A 51 -13.42 28.55 20.16
N GLY A 52 -12.11 28.60 19.96
CA GLY A 52 -11.44 29.79 19.41
C GLY A 52 -11.95 30.15 18.00
N ALA A 53 -12.12 29.19 17.12
CA ALA A 53 -12.66 29.42 15.78
C ALA A 53 -14.12 29.90 15.82
N ALA A 54 -14.95 29.33 16.70
CA ALA A 54 -16.34 29.76 16.88
C ALA A 54 -16.45 31.18 17.45
N CYS A 55 -15.61 31.54 18.42
CA CYS A 55 -15.55 32.90 18.96
C CYS A 55 -15.14 33.93 17.89
N CYS A 56 -14.09 33.61 17.10
CA CYS A 56 -13.67 34.47 15.99
C CYS A 56 -14.74 34.60 14.91
N GLY A 57 -15.47 33.50 14.61
CA GLY A 57 -16.60 33.51 13.68
C GLY A 57 -17.74 34.41 14.13
N MET A 58 -18.11 34.34 15.43
CA MET A 58 -19.13 35.22 16.01
C MET A 58 -18.70 36.71 15.99
N CYS A 59 -17.43 37.00 16.27
CA CYS A 59 -16.89 38.34 16.17
C CYS A 59 -16.94 38.86 14.72
N ALA A 60 -16.59 38.03 13.74
CA ALA A 60 -16.62 38.38 12.34
C ALA A 60 -18.05 38.64 11.85
N THR A 61 -19.03 37.81 12.25
CA THR A 61 -20.44 38.01 11.91
C THR A 61 -21.01 39.28 12.57
N GLY A 62 -20.66 39.52 13.83
CA GLY A 62 -21.06 40.74 14.55
C GLY A 62 -20.54 42.00 13.85
N LEU A 63 -19.28 42.03 13.43
CA LEU A 63 -18.67 43.12 12.66
C LEU A 63 -19.30 43.29 11.28
N ALA A 64 -19.62 42.19 10.60
CA ALA A 64 -20.27 42.22 9.29
C ALA A 64 -21.71 42.78 9.39
N VAL A 65 -22.47 42.36 10.39
CA VAL A 65 -23.84 42.86 10.67
C VAL A 65 -23.80 44.34 11.03
N ALA A 66 -22.84 44.78 11.86
CA ALA A 66 -22.67 46.21 12.18
C ALA A 66 -22.30 47.02 10.96
N ALA A 67 -21.50 46.47 10.02
CA ALA A 67 -21.15 47.16 8.77
C ALA A 67 -22.33 47.27 7.78
N VAL A 68 -23.25 46.28 7.79
CA VAL A 68 -24.46 46.25 6.94
C VAL A 68 -25.58 47.12 7.52
N LEU A 69 -25.87 47.04 8.82
CA LEU A 69 -26.94 47.77 9.47
C LEU A 69 -26.62 49.25 9.72
N GLY A 70 -25.32 49.62 9.75
CA GLY A 70 -24.87 51.00 9.86
C GLY A 70 -24.99 51.82 8.58
N GLY A 71 -25.61 51.32 7.52
CA GLY A 71 -25.70 51.95 6.23
C GLY A 71 -27.08 51.93 5.60
N HIS A 72 -27.97 52.83 5.97
CA HIS A 72 -29.09 53.29 5.15
C HIS A 72 -28.98 54.77 4.91
N PRO A 73 -29.34 55.35 3.73
CA PRO A 73 -30.47 55.02 2.88
C PRO A 73 -30.17 55.00 1.35
N GLY A 74 -30.98 54.23 0.64
CA GLY A 74 -31.46 54.57 -0.70
C GLY A 74 -30.67 54.08 -1.90
N ALA A 75 -31.16 53.05 -2.57
CA ALA A 75 -31.54 53.09 -3.97
C ALA A 75 -32.05 51.75 -4.46
N ARG A 76 -33.20 51.80 -5.09
CA ARG A 76 -33.88 50.70 -5.83
C ARG A 76 -33.08 50.33 -7.08
N GLY A 77 -33.19 49.07 -7.50
CA GLY A 77 -33.04 48.77 -8.95
C GLY A 77 -32.45 47.39 -9.26
N GLY A 78 -33.26 46.53 -9.82
CA GLY A 78 -32.83 45.65 -10.89
C GLY A 78 -32.58 44.19 -10.58
N ALA A 79 -33.66 43.44 -10.51
CA ALA A 79 -33.62 42.01 -10.75
C ALA A 79 -33.22 41.71 -12.19
N ARG A 80 -32.21 40.88 -12.40
CA ARG A 80 -31.94 40.28 -13.72
C ARG A 80 -31.74 38.77 -13.51
N GLN A 81 -32.81 38.08 -13.84
CA GLN A 81 -32.78 36.63 -14.06
C GLN A 81 -31.96 36.38 -15.32
N VAL A 82 -31.01 35.46 -15.22
CA VAL A 82 -30.39 34.86 -16.39
C VAL A 82 -30.77 33.38 -16.33
N GLY A 83 -31.60 32.97 -17.28
CA GLY A 83 -32.01 31.60 -17.48
C GLY A 83 -30.85 30.76 -18.01
N VAL A 84 -30.79 29.56 -17.54
CA VAL A 84 -29.92 28.49 -18.07
C VAL A 84 -30.77 27.67 -19.02
N GLU A 85 -30.49 27.77 -20.30
CA GLU A 85 -31.02 26.87 -21.32
C GLU A 85 -30.10 25.67 -21.45
N ALA A 86 -30.67 24.50 -21.25
CA ALA A 86 -30.05 23.23 -21.55
C ALA A 86 -30.27 22.89 -23.02
N ALA A 87 -29.20 22.63 -23.75
CA ALA A 87 -29.28 22.02 -25.08
C ALA A 87 -28.59 20.66 -25.05
N ALA A 88 -29.38 19.62 -25.12
CA ALA A 88 -28.97 18.28 -25.44
C ALA A 88 -28.92 18.12 -26.95
N ASP A 89 -27.83 17.62 -27.49
CA ASP A 89 -27.82 17.00 -28.82
C ASP A 89 -26.96 15.74 -28.80
N ALA A 90 -27.68 14.61 -28.78
CA ALA A 90 -27.14 13.29 -29.00
C ALA A 90 -27.12 12.99 -30.50
N ARG A 91 -25.97 12.80 -31.08
CA ARG A 91 -25.82 12.21 -32.41
C ARG A 91 -25.19 10.84 -32.31
N ALA A 92 -26.02 9.82 -32.43
CA ALA A 92 -25.60 8.44 -32.62
C ALA A 92 -25.04 8.25 -34.04
N VAL A 93 -23.81 7.85 -34.13
CA VAL A 93 -23.18 7.36 -35.36
C VAL A 93 -23.31 5.83 -35.37
N ARG A 94 -24.08 5.37 -36.30
CA ARG A 94 -24.33 3.95 -36.58
C ARG A 94 -23.20 3.42 -37.46
N ALA A 95 -22.38 2.52 -36.96
CA ALA A 95 -21.36 1.82 -37.72
C ALA A 95 -21.96 0.59 -38.36
N ALA A 96 -21.72 0.42 -39.64
CA ALA A 96 -22.12 -0.73 -40.45
C ALA A 96 -21.18 -1.93 -40.22
N PRO A 97 -21.67 -3.18 -40.34
CA PRO A 97 -20.90 -4.38 -40.16
C PRO A 97 -19.93 -4.62 -41.32
N PRO A 98 -18.73 -5.18 -41.08
CA PRO A 98 -17.82 -5.56 -42.14
C PRO A 98 -18.23 -6.87 -42.81
N ALA A 99 -18.04 -6.91 -44.12
CA ALA A 99 -18.35 -8.02 -45.01
C ALA A 99 -17.48 -9.26 -44.71
N GLU A 100 -18.12 -10.40 -44.75
CA GLU A 100 -17.51 -11.72 -44.69
C GLU A 100 -16.60 -11.97 -45.89
N ARG A 101 -15.36 -12.40 -45.57
CA ARG A 101 -14.39 -12.87 -46.55
C ARG A 101 -14.46 -14.41 -46.62
N PRO A 102 -14.55 -15.05 -47.78
CA PRO A 102 -14.64 -16.51 -47.87
C PRO A 102 -13.35 -17.19 -47.45
N ALA A 103 -13.50 -18.26 -46.66
CA ALA A 103 -12.43 -19.09 -46.15
C ALA A 103 -11.73 -19.89 -47.27
N PRO A 104 -10.40 -20.01 -47.25
CA PRO A 104 -9.71 -20.93 -48.15
C PRO A 104 -9.90 -22.38 -47.70
N SER A 105 -10.14 -23.27 -48.64
CA SER A 105 -10.26 -24.71 -48.45
C SER A 105 -9.00 -25.32 -47.90
N THR A 106 -9.10 -25.93 -46.72
CA THR A 106 -7.98 -26.60 -46.05
C THR A 106 -7.79 -27.98 -46.66
N VAL A 107 -6.65 -28.20 -47.29
CA VAL A 107 -6.14 -29.52 -47.70
C VAL A 107 -5.80 -30.32 -46.43
N LEU A 108 -6.49 -31.45 -46.24
CA LEU A 108 -6.19 -32.39 -45.17
C LEU A 108 -4.85 -33.09 -45.40
N LEU A 109 -3.81 -32.64 -44.68
CA LEU A 109 -2.58 -33.41 -44.48
C LEU A 109 -2.80 -34.43 -43.35
N PRO A 110 -2.23 -35.66 -43.47
CA PRO A 110 -2.36 -36.66 -42.41
C PRO A 110 -1.71 -36.16 -41.13
N SER A 111 -2.50 -36.22 -40.01
CA SER A 111 -2.02 -35.82 -38.71
C SER A 111 -0.79 -36.60 -38.26
N PRO A 112 0.30 -35.94 -37.84
CA PRO A 112 1.41 -36.61 -37.19
C PRO A 112 0.94 -37.23 -35.87
N VAL A 113 1.34 -38.45 -35.60
CA VAL A 113 1.13 -39.15 -34.32
C VAL A 113 1.70 -38.27 -33.22
N PRO A 114 0.92 -37.90 -32.17
CA PRO A 114 1.44 -37.07 -31.09
C PRO A 114 2.56 -37.83 -30.37
N PRO A 115 3.70 -37.16 -30.10
CA PRO A 115 4.74 -37.75 -29.25
C PRO A 115 4.15 -38.09 -27.89
N PRO A 116 4.66 -39.15 -27.20
CA PRO A 116 4.19 -39.51 -25.89
C PRO A 116 4.25 -38.27 -24.99
N ALA A 117 3.11 -37.94 -24.35
CA ALA A 117 2.98 -36.80 -23.47
C ALA A 117 4.08 -36.86 -22.43
N ALA A 118 4.94 -35.84 -22.39
CA ALA A 118 5.88 -35.67 -21.30
C ALA A 118 5.09 -35.70 -19.97
N PRO A 119 5.62 -36.35 -18.92
CA PRO A 119 4.91 -36.43 -17.63
C PRO A 119 4.59 -34.99 -17.20
N SER A 120 3.30 -34.73 -17.04
CA SER A 120 2.83 -33.43 -16.52
C SER A 120 3.56 -33.16 -15.20
N PRO A 121 4.17 -31.98 -15.00
CA PRO A 121 4.83 -31.67 -13.74
C PRO A 121 3.81 -31.91 -12.62
N SER A 122 4.17 -32.78 -11.66
CA SER A 122 3.30 -33.09 -10.52
C SER A 122 2.91 -31.79 -9.85
N ALA A 123 1.60 -31.52 -9.76
CA ALA A 123 1.11 -30.31 -9.13
C ALA A 123 1.66 -30.22 -7.70
N VAL A 124 2.27 -29.11 -7.33
CA VAL A 124 2.80 -28.89 -5.99
C VAL A 124 1.65 -28.98 -5.00
N ARG A 125 1.79 -29.86 -4.01
CA ARG A 125 0.78 -30.07 -2.96
C ARG A 125 1.18 -29.28 -1.72
N PHE A 126 0.29 -28.40 -1.27
CA PHE A 126 0.40 -27.71 0.00
C PHE A 126 -0.33 -28.51 1.08
N GLU A 127 0.31 -28.74 2.21
CA GLU A 127 -0.24 -29.47 3.35
C GLU A 127 -0.51 -28.51 4.50
N SER A 128 -1.66 -28.64 5.16
CA SER A 128 -2.02 -27.84 6.33
C SER A 128 -1.13 -28.22 7.51
N VAL A 129 -0.47 -27.23 8.12
CA VAL A 129 0.47 -27.45 9.24
C VAL A 129 0.05 -26.75 10.53
N ALA A 130 -0.77 -25.71 10.47
CA ALA A 130 -1.24 -24.97 11.64
C ALA A 130 -2.45 -24.06 11.30
N HIS A 131 -3.09 -23.51 12.33
CA HIS A 131 -4.20 -22.57 12.19
C HIS A 131 -3.95 -21.28 13.00
N PRO A 132 -2.91 -20.49 12.66
CA PRO A 132 -2.63 -19.25 13.38
C PRO A 132 -3.62 -18.14 13.01
N ALA A 133 -3.96 -17.29 13.98
CA ALA A 133 -4.73 -16.08 13.78
C ALA A 133 -6.08 -16.29 13.04
N GLU A 134 -6.80 -17.33 13.42
CA GLU A 134 -8.11 -17.71 12.82
C GLU A 134 -8.02 -18.08 11.31
N GLY A 135 -6.81 -18.15 10.72
CA GLY A 135 -6.56 -18.56 9.36
C GLY A 135 -6.01 -20.00 9.27
N GLU A 136 -5.58 -20.39 8.09
CA GLU A 136 -4.96 -21.71 7.84
C GLU A 136 -3.54 -21.51 7.30
N LEU A 137 -2.56 -22.17 7.90
CA LEU A 137 -1.17 -22.18 7.45
C LEU A 137 -0.85 -23.49 6.75
N LEU A 138 -0.50 -23.40 5.47
CA LEU A 138 -0.10 -24.52 4.66
C LEU A 138 1.40 -24.43 4.34
N GLN A 139 2.00 -25.56 4.03
CA GLN A 139 3.41 -25.66 3.67
C GLN A 139 3.61 -26.58 2.46
N ALA A 140 4.56 -26.21 1.61
CA ALA A 140 5.09 -27.05 0.56
C ALA A 140 6.61 -26.88 0.47
N ALA A 141 7.28 -27.88 -0.11
CA ALA A 141 8.68 -27.77 -0.52
C ALA A 141 8.72 -27.60 -2.04
N LEU A 142 9.28 -26.49 -2.52
CA LEU A 142 9.48 -26.23 -3.92
C LEU A 142 10.95 -26.46 -4.31
N PRO A 143 11.25 -26.98 -5.50
CA PRO A 143 12.62 -27.03 -5.95
C PRO A 143 13.16 -25.62 -6.11
N GLY A 144 14.24 -25.29 -5.40
CA GLY A 144 14.95 -24.03 -5.61
C GLY A 144 15.80 -24.09 -6.90
N ALA A 145 16.23 -22.93 -7.37
CA ALA A 145 17.10 -22.83 -8.57
C ALA A 145 18.46 -23.51 -8.37
N ASP A 146 18.88 -23.72 -7.13
CA ASP A 146 20.05 -24.50 -6.73
C ASP A 146 19.80 -26.03 -6.64
N GLY A 147 18.59 -26.49 -7.00
CA GLY A 147 18.15 -27.87 -6.91
C GLY A 147 17.81 -28.35 -5.47
N ARG A 148 17.95 -27.49 -4.48
CA ARG A 148 17.60 -27.84 -3.08
C ARG A 148 16.13 -27.52 -2.81
N PRO A 149 15.45 -28.30 -1.96
CA PRO A 149 14.08 -28.01 -1.58
C PRO A 149 14.04 -26.71 -0.76
N ARG A 150 13.16 -25.78 -1.17
CA ARG A 150 12.89 -24.54 -0.47
C ARG A 150 11.50 -24.60 0.15
N ALA A 151 11.41 -24.43 1.45
CA ALA A 151 10.14 -24.39 2.13
C ALA A 151 9.38 -23.11 1.76
N VAL A 152 8.08 -23.26 1.46
CA VAL A 152 7.18 -22.14 1.22
C VAL A 152 5.95 -22.35 2.09
N ARG A 153 5.66 -21.38 2.96
CA ARG A 153 4.47 -21.35 3.78
C ARG A 153 3.46 -20.38 3.21
N VAL A 154 2.19 -20.78 3.25
CA VAL A 154 1.07 -19.96 2.75
C VAL A 154 0.03 -19.88 3.85
N TRP A 155 -0.23 -18.67 4.31
CA TRP A 155 -1.32 -18.38 5.24
C TRP A 155 -2.54 -17.91 4.45
N LEU A 156 -3.63 -18.61 4.62
CA LEU A 156 -4.95 -18.25 4.10
C LEU A 156 -5.71 -17.48 5.19
N PRO A 157 -6.34 -16.34 4.84
CA PRO A 157 -7.08 -15.55 5.81
C PRO A 157 -8.33 -16.28 6.29
N PRO A 158 -8.90 -15.86 7.44
CA PRO A 158 -10.21 -16.31 7.87
C PRO A 158 -11.24 -16.19 6.74
N HIS A 159 -12.18 -17.15 6.66
CA HIS A 159 -13.25 -17.14 5.66
C HIS A 159 -12.79 -17.29 4.20
N TYR A 160 -11.55 -17.72 3.96
CA TYR A 160 -11.06 -17.96 2.61
C TYR A 160 -11.93 -18.95 1.82
N ALA A 161 -12.50 -19.95 2.48
CA ALA A 161 -13.34 -20.97 1.86
C ALA A 161 -14.75 -20.48 1.52
N ASP A 162 -15.24 -19.40 2.15
CA ASP A 162 -16.64 -18.97 2.09
C ASP A 162 -17.03 -18.42 0.71
N ASP A 163 -16.10 -17.79 -0.01
CA ASP A 163 -16.32 -17.31 -1.37
C ASP A 163 -15.34 -17.95 -2.36
N PRO A 164 -15.74 -19.06 -3.01
CA PRO A 164 -14.88 -19.76 -3.98
C PRO A 164 -14.62 -18.96 -5.26
N SER A 165 -15.33 -17.90 -5.51
CA SER A 165 -15.16 -17.04 -6.71
C SER A 165 -14.16 -15.89 -6.47
N ALA A 166 -13.95 -15.49 -5.20
CA ALA A 166 -13.06 -14.40 -4.86
C ALA A 166 -11.59 -14.74 -5.16
N ARG A 167 -10.92 -13.83 -5.87
CA ARG A 167 -9.46 -13.86 -6.06
C ARG A 167 -8.83 -12.82 -5.16
N LEU A 168 -7.85 -13.24 -4.36
CA LEU A 168 -7.23 -12.42 -3.35
C LEU A 168 -5.86 -11.92 -3.80
N PRO A 169 -5.45 -10.70 -3.39
CA PRO A 169 -4.08 -10.25 -3.53
C PRO A 169 -3.13 -11.10 -2.70
N VAL A 170 -1.85 -11.07 -3.06
CA VAL A 170 -0.80 -11.83 -2.39
C VAL A 170 0.21 -10.89 -1.75
N LEU A 171 0.51 -11.16 -0.50
CA LEU A 171 1.53 -10.48 0.28
C LEU A 171 2.69 -11.45 0.52
N VAL A 172 3.87 -11.15 -0.03
CA VAL A 172 5.10 -11.94 0.15
C VAL A 172 5.84 -11.44 1.38
N LEU A 173 6.09 -12.35 2.34
CA LEU A 173 6.82 -12.08 3.58
C LEU A 173 8.28 -12.51 3.43
N HIS A 174 9.22 -11.58 3.63
CA HIS A 174 10.64 -11.88 3.58
C HIS A 174 11.20 -12.20 4.96
N ALA A 175 11.93 -13.32 5.06
CA ALA A 175 12.72 -13.69 6.23
C ALA A 175 14.15 -13.11 6.15
N ALA A 176 14.79 -12.97 7.30
CA ALA A 176 16.18 -12.51 7.42
C ALA A 176 17.19 -13.66 7.33
N GLY A 177 16.90 -14.75 8.02
CA GLY A 177 17.84 -15.86 8.20
C GLY A 177 17.78 -16.89 7.07
N PRO A 178 18.94 -17.32 6.54
CA PRO A 178 19.00 -18.33 5.49
C PRO A 178 18.22 -19.61 5.87
N GLY A 179 17.41 -20.12 4.95
CA GLY A 179 16.61 -21.32 5.13
C GLY A 179 15.41 -21.18 6.08
N ARG A 180 15.19 -20.00 6.66
CA ARG A 180 14.05 -19.73 7.55
C ARG A 180 12.93 -19.01 6.83
N THR A 181 11.70 -19.21 7.27
CA THR A 181 10.52 -18.46 6.85
C THR A 181 10.25 -17.31 7.82
N ALA A 182 9.59 -16.25 7.35
CA ALA A 182 9.33 -15.06 8.15
C ALA A 182 8.52 -15.34 9.43
N ASP A 183 7.54 -16.25 9.36
CA ASP A 183 6.73 -16.66 10.51
C ASP A 183 7.51 -17.52 11.51
N ALA A 184 8.56 -18.22 11.07
CA ALA A 184 9.46 -18.93 11.98
C ALA A 184 10.39 -17.98 12.76
N GLU A 185 10.66 -16.81 12.22
CA GLU A 185 11.42 -15.73 12.89
C GLU A 185 10.51 -14.85 13.76
N LEU A 186 9.28 -14.62 13.32
CA LEU A 186 8.30 -13.73 13.94
C LEU A 186 6.95 -14.47 14.06
N PRO A 187 6.77 -15.29 15.09
CA PRO A 187 5.56 -16.12 15.25
C PRO A 187 4.25 -15.31 15.31
N ASP A 188 4.30 -14.05 15.75
CA ASP A 188 3.17 -13.15 15.87
C ASP A 188 2.86 -12.33 14.58
N VAL A 189 3.60 -12.57 13.49
CA VAL A 189 3.41 -11.81 12.24
C VAL A 189 2.00 -11.98 11.67
N PHE A 190 1.45 -13.19 11.72
CA PHE A 190 0.10 -13.46 11.23
C PHE A 190 -0.98 -12.81 12.10
N ASP A 191 -0.76 -12.63 13.42
CA ASP A 191 -1.68 -11.90 14.30
C ASP A 191 -1.79 -10.43 13.88
N GLY A 192 -0.66 -9.83 13.51
CA GLY A 192 -0.62 -8.48 12.95
C GLY A 192 -1.40 -8.35 11.64
N LEU A 193 -1.21 -9.31 10.73
CA LEU A 193 -1.90 -9.37 9.44
C LEU A 193 -3.40 -9.63 9.60
N ALA A 194 -3.78 -10.63 10.38
CA ALA A 194 -5.18 -10.97 10.66
C ALA A 194 -5.91 -9.80 11.33
N SER A 195 -5.23 -9.11 12.27
CA SER A 195 -5.82 -7.95 12.93
C SER A 195 -6.11 -6.79 11.97
N ALA A 196 -5.33 -6.64 10.88
CA ALA A 196 -5.62 -5.65 9.83
C ALA A 196 -6.95 -5.97 9.13
N ILE A 197 -7.17 -7.23 8.80
CA ILE A 197 -8.42 -7.71 8.17
C ILE A 197 -9.59 -7.60 9.14
N LYS A 198 -9.45 -8.10 10.37
CA LYS A 198 -10.49 -8.11 11.40
C LYS A 198 -11.00 -6.71 11.77
N LEU A 199 -10.12 -5.72 11.74
CA LEU A 199 -10.45 -4.33 12.00
C LEU A 199 -10.92 -3.55 10.75
N GLY A 200 -11.10 -4.23 9.61
CA GLY A 200 -11.50 -3.59 8.36
C GLY A 200 -10.48 -2.58 7.81
N ARG A 201 -9.18 -2.76 8.16
CA ARG A 201 -8.08 -1.91 7.71
C ARG A 201 -7.47 -2.38 6.40
N ALA A 202 -7.57 -3.66 6.13
CA ALA A 202 -7.11 -4.29 4.92
C ALA A 202 -8.20 -5.23 4.40
N HIS A 203 -8.35 -5.29 3.09
CA HIS A 203 -9.13 -6.35 2.45
C HIS A 203 -8.43 -7.70 2.67
N PRO A 204 -9.15 -8.83 2.66
CA PRO A 204 -8.55 -10.15 2.75
C PRO A 204 -7.46 -10.36 1.68
N PHE A 205 -6.36 -11.01 2.06
CA PHE A 205 -5.23 -11.34 1.20
C PHE A 205 -4.60 -12.66 1.64
N ILE A 206 -3.84 -13.28 0.75
CA ILE A 206 -3.04 -14.48 1.03
C ILE A 206 -1.63 -14.01 1.41
N ALA A 207 -1.06 -14.53 2.51
CA ALA A 207 0.33 -14.26 2.84
C ALA A 207 1.20 -15.47 2.45
N VAL A 208 2.32 -15.20 1.76
CA VAL A 208 3.28 -16.21 1.31
C VAL A 208 4.62 -15.93 1.95
N ALA A 209 5.13 -16.86 2.73
CA ALA A 209 6.41 -16.76 3.43
C ALA A 209 7.38 -17.83 2.90
N PRO A 210 8.13 -17.53 1.82
CA PRO A 210 9.17 -18.43 1.35
C PRO A 210 10.35 -18.40 2.33
N ALA A 211 11.01 -19.55 2.50
CA ALA A 211 12.26 -19.59 3.22
C ALA A 211 13.31 -18.75 2.49
N ALA A 212 14.11 -17.98 3.22
CA ALA A 212 15.19 -17.23 2.62
C ALA A 212 16.21 -18.19 1.97
N PRO A 213 16.85 -17.79 0.86
CA PRO A 213 17.86 -18.60 0.19
C PRO A 213 18.98 -19.03 1.14
N THR A 214 19.49 -20.25 0.96
CA THR A 214 20.65 -20.78 1.66
C THR A 214 21.93 -20.55 0.87
N GLY A 215 23.08 -20.60 1.52
CA GLY A 215 24.39 -20.46 0.85
C GLY A 215 24.85 -19.02 0.68
N THR A 216 24.18 -18.05 1.31
CA THR A 216 24.60 -16.65 1.41
C THR A 216 24.38 -16.14 2.83
N GLU A 217 25.27 -15.26 3.27
CA GLU A 217 25.08 -14.51 4.53
C GLU A 217 24.17 -13.29 4.34
N HIS A 218 23.93 -12.90 3.07
CA HIS A 218 23.11 -11.74 2.69
C HIS A 218 21.95 -12.16 1.79
N PRO A 219 20.89 -12.80 2.35
CA PRO A 219 19.79 -13.31 1.53
C PRO A 219 19.06 -12.22 0.74
N CYS A 220 19.12 -10.96 1.18
CA CYS A 220 18.52 -9.84 0.47
C CYS A 220 19.25 -9.52 -0.86
N ASP A 221 20.54 -9.78 -0.96
CA ASP A 221 21.31 -9.55 -2.18
C ASP A 221 20.81 -10.42 -3.35
N LEU A 222 20.26 -11.59 -3.03
CA LEU A 222 19.68 -12.50 -4.00
C LEU A 222 18.27 -12.07 -4.47
N VAL A 223 17.56 -11.28 -3.69
CA VAL A 223 16.23 -10.77 -4.09
C VAL A 223 16.34 -9.74 -5.22
N ALA A 224 17.50 -9.12 -5.31
CA ALA A 224 17.66 -7.93 -6.11
C ALA A 224 17.87 -8.16 -7.60
N ALA A 225 18.42 -9.22 -8.11
CA ALA A 225 18.58 -9.43 -9.55
C ALA A 225 19.40 -10.67 -9.95
N ALA A 226 19.83 -11.50 -9.01
CA ALA A 226 20.52 -12.72 -9.38
C ALA A 226 19.58 -13.63 -10.20
N PRO A 227 20.00 -14.21 -11.30
CA PRO A 227 19.17 -15.09 -12.12
C PRO A 227 18.49 -16.22 -11.35
N GLN A 228 19.15 -16.73 -10.31
CA GLN A 228 18.60 -17.73 -9.41
C GLN A 228 17.42 -17.21 -8.59
N ALA A 229 17.51 -15.99 -8.05
CA ALA A 229 16.41 -15.39 -7.29
C ALA A 229 15.18 -15.14 -8.18
N VAL A 230 15.39 -14.76 -9.43
CA VAL A 230 14.32 -14.60 -10.42
C VAL A 230 13.65 -15.93 -10.74
N ALA A 231 14.43 -17.00 -10.89
CA ALA A 231 13.89 -18.34 -11.15
C ALA A 231 13.10 -18.87 -9.94
N ASP A 232 13.62 -18.71 -8.72
CA ASP A 232 12.95 -19.09 -7.48
C ASP A 232 11.65 -18.33 -7.28
N ASP A 233 11.65 -17.01 -7.48
CA ASP A 233 10.46 -16.17 -7.37
C ASP A 233 9.39 -16.59 -8.39
N THR A 234 9.80 -16.88 -9.62
CA THR A 234 8.89 -17.37 -10.68
C THR A 234 8.26 -18.72 -10.30
N ALA A 235 9.06 -19.65 -9.78
CA ALA A 235 8.57 -20.96 -9.34
C ALA A 235 7.55 -20.82 -8.19
N ILE A 236 7.85 -19.99 -7.19
CA ILE A 236 6.95 -19.72 -6.06
C ILE A 236 5.65 -19.10 -6.56
N ARG A 237 5.71 -18.06 -7.41
CA ARG A 237 4.52 -17.39 -7.95
C ARG A 237 3.63 -18.34 -8.73
N THR A 238 4.24 -19.17 -9.58
CA THR A 238 3.52 -20.17 -10.38
C THR A 238 2.84 -21.19 -9.48
N ALA A 239 3.56 -21.74 -8.50
CA ALA A 239 3.00 -22.73 -7.57
C ALA A 239 1.83 -22.14 -6.76
N VAL A 240 1.99 -20.94 -6.22
CA VAL A 240 0.95 -20.27 -5.43
C VAL A 240 -0.25 -19.91 -6.29
N ALA A 241 -0.04 -19.34 -7.48
CA ALA A 241 -1.14 -18.97 -8.38
C ALA A 241 -1.90 -20.18 -8.92
N THR A 242 -1.25 -21.36 -9.00
CA THR A 242 -1.89 -22.61 -9.42
C THR A 242 -2.69 -23.25 -8.27
N ALA A 243 -2.17 -23.17 -7.05
CA ALA A 243 -2.78 -23.83 -5.90
C ALA A 243 -3.89 -23.01 -5.23
N PHE A 244 -3.83 -21.69 -5.32
CA PHE A 244 -4.74 -20.78 -4.59
C PHE A 244 -5.42 -19.77 -5.51
N ARG A 245 -6.55 -19.25 -5.05
CA ARG A 245 -7.33 -18.21 -5.74
C ARG A 245 -6.68 -16.84 -5.57
N THR A 246 -5.61 -16.60 -6.31
CA THR A 246 -4.88 -15.33 -6.27
C THR A 246 -5.29 -14.41 -7.43
N LEU A 247 -5.08 -13.11 -7.25
CA LEU A 247 -4.95 -12.20 -8.37
C LEU A 247 -3.74 -12.62 -9.24
N PRO A 248 -3.74 -12.30 -10.54
CA PRO A 248 -2.62 -12.63 -11.41
C PRO A 248 -1.29 -12.12 -10.85
N PRO A 249 -0.18 -12.87 -10.99
CA PRO A 249 1.14 -12.41 -10.61
C PRO A 249 1.50 -11.11 -11.33
N GLY A 250 1.89 -10.10 -10.56
CA GLY A 250 2.23 -8.78 -11.07
C GLY A 250 1.91 -7.67 -10.09
N PRO A 251 2.26 -6.42 -10.43
CA PRO A 251 2.18 -5.28 -9.50
C PRO A 251 0.75 -4.89 -9.08
N GLN A 252 -0.27 -5.38 -9.81
CA GLN A 252 -1.66 -5.11 -9.45
C GLN A 252 -2.25 -6.10 -8.45
N GLY A 253 -1.56 -7.21 -8.19
CA GLY A 253 -2.07 -8.27 -7.30
C GLY A 253 -1.07 -8.70 -6.23
N TRP A 254 0.20 -8.32 -6.33
CA TRP A 254 1.25 -8.80 -5.44
C TRP A 254 2.02 -7.65 -4.81
N VAL A 255 2.26 -7.77 -3.51
CA VAL A 255 3.01 -6.82 -2.68
C VAL A 255 3.99 -7.56 -1.78
N THR A 256 4.90 -6.83 -1.16
CA THR A 256 5.93 -7.44 -0.33
C THR A 256 6.06 -6.75 1.03
N LEU A 257 6.35 -7.53 2.07
CA LEU A 257 6.54 -7.08 3.45
C LEU A 257 7.77 -7.75 4.06
N GLY A 258 8.55 -6.97 4.77
CA GLY A 258 9.60 -7.45 5.63
C GLY A 258 9.55 -6.79 7.00
N VAL A 259 9.90 -7.56 8.03
CA VAL A 259 9.93 -7.08 9.42
C VAL A 259 11.31 -7.33 9.98
N ASP A 260 11.82 -6.40 10.77
CA ASP A 260 13.15 -6.46 11.38
C ASP A 260 14.25 -6.79 10.34
N GLY A 261 14.93 -7.92 10.47
CA GLY A 261 15.98 -8.36 9.54
C GLY A 261 15.49 -8.68 8.11
N GLY A 262 14.21 -8.99 7.91
CA GLY A 262 13.60 -9.19 6.60
C GLY A 262 13.22 -7.90 5.88
N ALA A 263 13.22 -6.76 6.60
CA ALA A 263 12.82 -5.46 6.06
C ALA A 263 13.69 -5.00 4.87
N PRO A 264 15.02 -5.10 4.88
CA PRO A 264 15.85 -4.76 3.73
C PRO A 264 15.52 -5.59 2.49
N CYS A 265 15.17 -6.89 2.66
CA CYS A 265 14.80 -7.75 1.54
C CYS A 265 13.51 -7.30 0.86
N ALA A 266 12.49 -6.92 1.65
CA ALA A 266 11.25 -6.39 1.09
C ALA A 266 11.47 -5.08 0.32
N VAL A 267 12.32 -4.19 0.86
CA VAL A 267 12.70 -2.94 0.17
C VAL A 267 13.44 -3.25 -1.13
N ALA A 268 14.45 -4.13 -1.10
CA ALA A 268 15.19 -4.53 -2.28
C ALA A 268 14.26 -5.10 -3.35
N ALA A 269 13.34 -6.00 -2.98
CA ALA A 269 12.34 -6.57 -3.90
C ALA A 269 11.46 -5.49 -4.53
N GLY A 270 10.91 -4.57 -3.73
CA GLY A 270 10.05 -3.49 -4.23
C GLY A 270 10.75 -2.48 -5.13
N LEU A 271 12.04 -2.24 -4.88
CA LEU A 271 12.86 -1.32 -5.69
C LEU A 271 13.30 -1.93 -7.01
N THR A 272 13.69 -3.22 -7.00
CA THR A 272 14.31 -3.87 -8.16
C THR A 272 13.31 -4.58 -9.06
N ARG A 273 12.14 -4.95 -8.52
CA ARG A 273 11.10 -5.69 -9.23
C ARG A 273 9.74 -4.98 -9.20
N PRO A 274 9.68 -3.72 -9.68
CA PRO A 274 8.41 -2.99 -9.80
C PRO A 274 7.46 -3.61 -10.82
N ASP A 275 7.96 -4.52 -11.67
CA ASP A 275 7.20 -5.38 -12.57
C ASP A 275 6.42 -6.48 -11.85
N LEU A 276 6.84 -6.87 -10.66
CA LEU A 276 6.24 -7.94 -9.87
C LEU A 276 5.48 -7.45 -8.64
N TYR A 277 5.90 -6.35 -8.03
CA TYR A 277 5.34 -5.83 -6.79
C TYR A 277 4.78 -4.43 -6.96
N GLY A 278 3.51 -4.24 -6.62
CA GLY A 278 2.86 -2.92 -6.66
C GLY A 278 3.31 -1.98 -5.53
N ALA A 279 3.73 -2.56 -4.41
CA ALA A 279 4.28 -1.85 -3.26
C ALA A 279 5.13 -2.76 -2.39
N ALA A 280 5.99 -2.13 -1.58
CA ALA A 280 6.72 -2.80 -0.51
C ALA A 280 6.54 -2.07 0.81
N ALA A 281 6.46 -2.82 1.90
CA ALA A 281 6.49 -2.29 3.25
C ALA A 281 7.61 -2.93 4.06
N ALA A 282 8.24 -2.14 4.89
CA ALA A 282 9.33 -2.56 5.74
C ALA A 282 9.12 -2.01 7.15
N VAL A 283 9.18 -2.89 8.14
CA VAL A 283 8.91 -2.60 9.54
C VAL A 283 10.18 -2.78 10.35
N SER A 284 10.55 -1.78 11.14
CA SER A 284 11.72 -1.79 12.06
C SER A 284 13.04 -2.16 11.39
N GLY A 285 13.20 -1.81 10.09
CA GLY A 285 14.38 -2.19 9.31
C GLY A 285 15.63 -1.36 9.61
N ARG A 286 16.77 -1.96 9.33
CA ARG A 286 18.08 -1.29 9.23
C ARG A 286 18.56 -1.45 7.79
N TYR A 287 18.91 -0.34 7.14
CA TYR A 287 19.14 -0.32 5.70
C TYR A 287 20.55 0.15 5.37
N ASP A 288 21.21 -0.54 4.45
CA ASP A 288 22.30 0.07 3.69
C ASP A 288 21.68 0.97 2.60
N ALA A 289 21.53 2.24 2.96
CA ALA A 289 20.85 3.20 2.10
C ALA A 289 21.58 3.43 0.76
N ALA A 290 22.91 3.38 0.76
CA ALA A 290 23.72 3.59 -0.43
C ALA A 290 23.59 2.39 -1.39
N ALA A 291 23.72 1.17 -0.88
CA ALA A 291 23.58 -0.04 -1.68
C ALA A 291 22.18 -0.17 -2.27
N LEU A 292 21.12 0.07 -1.47
CA LEU A 292 19.74 0.00 -1.94
C LEU A 292 19.41 1.07 -2.99
N ALA A 293 19.92 2.31 -2.82
CA ALA A 293 19.73 3.37 -3.81
C ALA A 293 20.46 3.06 -5.13
N GLN A 294 21.67 2.51 -5.05
CA GLN A 294 22.40 2.06 -6.25
C GLN A 294 21.68 0.91 -6.96
N THR A 295 21.26 -0.11 -6.21
CA THR A 295 20.50 -1.24 -6.75
C THR A 295 19.20 -0.78 -7.43
N ALA A 296 18.50 0.21 -6.85
CA ALA A 296 17.32 0.81 -7.44
C ALA A 296 17.64 1.64 -8.70
N ALA A 297 18.79 2.32 -8.72
CA ALA A 297 19.23 3.08 -9.90
C ALA A 297 19.50 2.18 -11.11
N ASP A 298 20.01 0.99 -10.85
CA ASP A 298 20.36 -0.02 -11.86
C ASP A 298 19.17 -0.92 -12.25
N ALA A 299 18.03 -0.79 -11.55
CA ALA A 299 16.84 -1.59 -11.81
C ALA A 299 16.20 -1.26 -13.17
N PRO A 300 15.57 -2.25 -13.83
CA PRO A 300 14.84 -2.02 -15.06
C PRO A 300 13.77 -0.93 -14.93
N SER A 301 13.53 -0.18 -16.00
CA SER A 301 12.47 0.80 -16.05
C SER A 301 11.10 0.13 -15.85
N GLY A 302 10.27 0.69 -14.98
CA GLY A 302 8.97 0.16 -14.62
C GLY A 302 8.11 1.19 -13.93
N PRO A 303 6.97 0.80 -13.33
CA PRO A 303 6.17 1.66 -12.46
C PRO A 303 7.03 2.25 -11.34
N ALA A 304 6.65 3.42 -10.83
CA ALA A 304 7.36 4.03 -9.71
C ALA A 304 7.23 3.15 -8.45
N PRO A 305 8.34 2.71 -7.82
CA PRO A 305 8.29 1.91 -6.60
C PRO A 305 7.57 2.66 -5.47
N ARG A 306 6.66 1.99 -4.77
CA ARG A 306 5.92 2.57 -3.63
C ARG A 306 6.35 1.88 -2.35
N LEU A 307 6.93 2.63 -1.44
CA LEU A 307 7.54 2.11 -0.22
C LEU A 307 6.91 2.71 1.03
N LEU A 308 6.63 1.87 2.02
CA LEU A 308 6.40 2.26 3.40
C LEU A 308 7.58 1.79 4.25
N LEU A 309 8.28 2.72 4.89
CA LEU A 309 9.30 2.45 5.90
C LEU A 309 8.72 2.84 7.25
N ALA A 310 8.39 1.87 8.10
CA ALA A 310 7.72 2.11 9.37
C ALA A 310 8.56 1.62 10.54
N ALA A 311 8.67 2.42 11.58
CA ALA A 311 9.30 2.03 12.83
C ALA A 311 8.49 2.60 14.01
N ALA A 312 8.63 1.99 15.19
CA ALA A 312 8.02 2.53 16.40
C ALA A 312 8.65 3.90 16.73
N LYS A 313 7.86 4.79 17.31
CA LYS A 313 8.35 6.13 17.71
C LYS A 313 9.53 6.05 18.66
N THR A 314 9.63 4.99 19.45
CA THR A 314 10.72 4.71 20.37
C THR A 314 11.95 4.08 19.72
N ASP A 315 11.83 3.61 18.46
CA ASP A 315 12.95 3.04 17.68
C ASP A 315 13.65 4.15 16.88
N ALA A 316 14.42 4.98 17.59
CA ALA A 316 15.13 6.13 16.99
C ALA A 316 16.09 5.71 15.87
N ASP A 317 16.81 4.60 16.04
CA ASP A 317 17.76 4.10 15.05
C ASP A 317 17.06 3.58 13.78
N GLY A 318 15.92 2.89 13.95
CA GLY A 318 15.10 2.46 12.82
C GLY A 318 14.56 3.64 12.02
N LEU A 319 14.07 4.67 12.71
CA LEU A 319 13.60 5.89 12.05
C LEU A 319 14.74 6.63 11.35
N ALA A 320 15.91 6.77 11.99
CA ALA A 320 17.07 7.39 11.37
C ALA A 320 17.51 6.62 10.11
N SER A 321 17.53 5.28 10.18
CA SER A 321 17.84 4.43 9.03
C SER A 321 16.81 4.59 7.90
N ALA A 322 15.51 4.65 8.22
CA ALA A 322 14.44 4.85 7.26
C ALA A 322 14.54 6.22 6.56
N HIS A 323 14.82 7.29 7.31
CA HIS A 323 15.02 8.62 6.75
C HIS A 323 16.25 8.67 5.85
N LYS A 324 17.39 8.09 6.29
CA LYS A 324 18.62 8.00 5.50
C LYS A 324 18.37 7.30 4.15
N LEU A 325 17.59 6.20 4.15
CA LEU A 325 17.23 5.52 2.91
C LEU A 325 16.31 6.39 2.04
N ALA A 326 15.30 7.02 2.61
CA ALA A 326 14.39 7.90 1.86
C ALA A 326 15.14 9.07 1.20
N ASP A 327 16.14 9.64 1.88
CA ASP A 327 16.98 10.71 1.34
C ASP A 327 17.91 10.21 0.23
N ALA A 328 18.52 9.03 0.40
CA ALA A 328 19.37 8.41 -0.60
C ALA A 328 18.59 8.08 -1.88
N LEU A 329 17.36 7.58 -1.77
CA LEU A 329 16.48 7.32 -2.91
C LEU A 329 16.10 8.62 -3.62
N ARG A 330 15.73 9.67 -2.88
CA ARG A 330 15.35 10.97 -3.44
C ARG A 330 16.51 11.64 -4.18
N GLY A 331 17.74 11.48 -3.69
CA GLY A 331 18.97 11.95 -4.35
C GLY A 331 19.52 11.02 -5.42
N GLY A 332 18.92 9.85 -5.60
CA GLY A 332 19.36 8.81 -6.53
C GLY A 332 19.03 9.10 -8.00
N LYS A 333 19.23 8.09 -8.85
CA LYS A 333 18.95 8.12 -10.30
C LYS A 333 17.99 6.98 -10.68
N GLY A 334 17.49 6.97 -11.90
CA GLY A 334 16.66 5.88 -12.42
C GLY A 334 15.42 5.63 -11.58
N GLN A 335 15.16 4.38 -11.23
CA GLN A 335 14.02 3.99 -10.39
C GLN A 335 14.14 4.52 -8.95
N ALA A 336 15.35 4.72 -8.44
CA ALA A 336 15.55 5.32 -7.11
C ALA A 336 14.90 6.70 -7.02
N ALA A 337 15.19 7.59 -7.97
CA ALA A 337 14.61 8.95 -8.00
C ALA A 337 13.08 8.98 -8.18
N ARG A 338 12.52 7.91 -8.73
CA ARG A 338 11.06 7.77 -8.95
C ARG A 338 10.33 7.14 -7.78
N ALA A 339 11.06 6.58 -6.81
CA ALA A 339 10.48 5.90 -5.67
C ALA A 339 9.64 6.85 -4.81
N VAL A 340 8.40 6.48 -4.55
CA VAL A 340 7.50 7.18 -3.62
C VAL A 340 7.66 6.54 -2.24
N VAL A 341 8.38 7.23 -1.35
CA VAL A 341 8.72 6.71 -0.02
C VAL A 341 7.91 7.43 1.04
N LYS A 342 7.18 6.66 1.85
CA LYS A 342 6.51 7.12 3.07
C LYS A 342 7.28 6.59 4.28
N VAL A 343 7.79 7.47 5.11
CA VAL A 343 8.32 7.11 6.44
C VAL A 343 7.22 7.30 7.47
N SER A 344 7.02 6.33 8.36
CA SER A 344 5.99 6.36 9.40
C SER A 344 6.59 6.11 10.78
N ASP A 345 6.39 7.08 11.67
CA ASP A 345 6.78 7.08 13.09
C ASP A 345 5.56 7.15 14.03
N VAL A 346 4.36 6.89 13.49
CA VAL A 346 3.11 7.14 14.22
C VAL A 346 2.81 6.09 15.29
N VAL A 347 3.47 4.94 15.26
CA VAL A 347 3.22 3.86 16.21
C VAL A 347 4.02 4.08 17.49
N GLN A 348 3.30 4.19 18.58
CA GLN A 348 3.86 4.21 19.94
C GLN A 348 3.08 3.22 20.78
N ASP A 349 3.78 2.34 21.49
CA ASP A 349 3.16 1.39 22.43
C ASP A 349 4.10 1.17 23.62
N TYR A 350 3.53 0.54 24.67
CA TYR A 350 4.24 0.29 25.94
C TYR A 350 5.21 -0.90 25.82
N THR A 351 4.95 -1.84 24.90
CA THR A 351 5.85 -2.99 24.69
C THR A 351 6.26 -3.09 23.23
N PRO A 352 7.49 -3.60 22.96
CA PRO A 352 7.98 -3.79 21.58
C PRO A 352 7.08 -4.74 20.76
N GLU A 353 6.52 -5.79 21.38
CA GLU A 353 5.66 -6.77 20.71
C GLU A 353 4.36 -6.11 20.23
N ARG A 354 3.72 -5.30 21.07
CA ARG A 354 2.51 -4.55 20.69
C ARG A 354 2.82 -3.50 19.63
N ALA A 355 3.96 -2.82 19.74
CA ALA A 355 4.41 -1.88 18.71
C ALA A 355 4.60 -2.59 17.38
N ARG A 356 5.27 -3.77 17.36
CA ARG A 356 5.47 -4.59 16.14
C ARG A 356 4.14 -5.02 15.52
N LEU A 357 3.22 -5.55 16.31
CA LEU A 357 1.88 -5.95 15.85
C LEU A 357 1.14 -4.78 15.18
N ARG A 358 1.20 -3.59 15.76
CA ARG A 358 0.60 -2.37 15.17
C ARG A 358 1.30 -1.93 13.89
N LEU A 359 2.62 -2.04 13.83
CA LEU A 359 3.40 -1.71 12.64
C LEU A 359 3.08 -2.67 11.49
N VAL A 360 3.01 -3.98 11.75
CA VAL A 360 2.61 -4.98 10.76
C VAL A 360 1.20 -4.72 10.25
N ARG A 361 0.26 -4.38 11.14
CA ARG A 361 -1.10 -3.97 10.75
C ARG A 361 -1.12 -2.75 9.83
N ALA A 362 -0.35 -1.71 10.19
CA ALA A 362 -0.25 -0.49 9.38
C ALA A 362 0.41 -0.75 8.02
N ALA A 363 1.40 -1.64 7.98
CA ALA A 363 2.04 -2.09 6.75
C ALA A 363 1.06 -2.85 5.84
N ALA A 364 0.29 -3.80 6.40
CA ALA A 364 -0.74 -4.53 5.65
C ALA A 364 -1.80 -3.58 5.08
N GLN A 365 -2.27 -2.61 5.88
CA GLN A 365 -3.20 -1.58 5.42
C GLN A 365 -2.61 -0.80 4.23
N PHE A 366 -1.41 -0.26 4.35
CA PHE A 366 -0.75 0.49 3.27
C PHE A 366 -0.64 -0.32 1.99
N LEU A 367 -0.23 -1.58 2.10
CA LEU A 367 -0.03 -2.46 0.97
C LEU A 367 -1.36 -2.74 0.24
N MET A 368 -2.42 -3.04 0.98
CA MET A 368 -3.74 -3.30 0.40
C MET A 368 -4.38 -2.04 -0.19
N ASP A 369 -4.28 -0.89 0.49
CA ASP A 369 -4.76 0.40 -0.03
C ASP A 369 -4.06 0.77 -1.35
N THR A 370 -2.77 0.41 -1.48
CA THR A 370 -1.99 0.67 -2.70
C THR A 370 -2.47 -0.16 -3.89
N LEU A 371 -2.93 -1.39 -3.67
CA LEU A 371 -3.47 -2.24 -4.73
C LEU A 371 -4.86 -1.79 -5.19
N VAL A 372 -5.68 -1.27 -4.27
CA VAL A 372 -7.04 -0.77 -4.59
C VAL A 372 -6.98 0.57 -5.31
N HIS A 373 -5.98 1.40 -5.00
CA HIS A 373 -5.80 2.73 -5.59
C HIS A 373 -4.43 2.80 -6.29
N PRO A 374 -4.23 2.09 -7.41
CA PRO A 374 -3.00 2.24 -8.16
C PRO A 374 -2.87 3.70 -8.60
N ALA A 375 -1.69 4.29 -8.41
CA ALA A 375 -1.43 5.63 -8.96
C ALA A 375 -1.48 5.52 -10.49
N GLY A 376 -2.39 6.28 -11.09
CA GLY A 376 -2.46 6.44 -12.54
C GLY A 376 -1.23 7.15 -13.10
#